data_4ca5fee429c3c563aecd18ef5db3ab66
#
_entry.id   4ca5fee429c3c563aecd18ef5db3ab66
#
_cell.length_a   1.000
_cell.length_b   1.000
_cell.length_c   1.000
_cell.angle_alpha   90.00
_cell.angle_beta   90.00
_cell.angle_gamma   90.00
#
_symmetry.space_group_name_H-M   'P 1'
#
loop_
_entity.id
_entity.type
_entity.pdbx_description
1 polymer ?
#
loop_
_entity_poly.entity_id
_entity_poly.type
_entity_poly.pdbx_seq_one_letter_code
_entity_poly.pdbx_strand_id
1 'polypeptide(L)'
;MKSITTVFFFLFIVTVSFSQTKKNILFDQSTMINKFHTIDELEDLKKGELVKLYIERANEIITVLPYIALTNEANVSLSDIGIKENSDNQKLLKKHHETTTDAFGSTSNLITEFVPYADTEKIIWSILYYEEMIKKIRIGVNGNF
;
A
#
# COMPACT_ATOMS: atom_id res chain seq x y z
N MET A 1 37.98 16.33 -40.06
CA MET A 1 36.62 15.76 -40.14
C MET A 1 36.45 14.38 -39.45
N LYS A 2 37.33 14.00 -38.51
CA LYS A 2 37.23 12.69 -37.79
C LYS A 2 36.67 12.80 -36.37
N SER A 3 36.42 13.99 -35.83
CA SER A 3 35.97 14.20 -34.45
C SER A 3 34.45 14.25 -34.29
N ILE A 4 33.68 14.53 -35.34
CA ILE A 4 32.21 14.71 -35.27
C ILE A 4 31.48 13.37 -35.27
N THR A 5 32.05 12.35 -35.91
CA THR A 5 31.44 11.01 -36.01
C THR A 5 31.47 10.24 -34.69
N THR A 6 32.47 10.52 -33.85
CA THR A 6 32.63 9.84 -32.54
C THR A 6 31.65 10.37 -31.49
N VAL A 7 31.28 11.65 -31.57
CA VAL A 7 30.30 12.26 -30.63
C VAL A 7 28.88 11.76 -30.91
N PHE A 8 28.56 11.48 -32.18
CA PHE A 8 27.21 10.99 -32.54
C PHE A 8 26.99 9.52 -32.12
N PHE A 9 28.03 8.72 -31.98
CA PHE A 9 27.93 7.34 -31.53
C PHE A 9 27.73 7.21 -30.01
N PHE A 10 28.16 8.23 -29.24
CA PHE A 10 27.99 8.23 -27.77
C PHE A 10 26.61 8.73 -27.33
N LEU A 11 25.86 9.43 -28.20
CA LEU A 11 24.51 9.91 -27.87
C LEU A 11 23.42 8.85 -28.05
N PHE A 12 23.74 7.69 -28.66
CA PHE A 12 22.77 6.63 -28.94
C PHE A 12 22.66 5.56 -27.85
N ILE A 13 23.52 5.63 -26.80
CA ILE A 13 23.59 4.59 -25.75
C ILE A 13 22.75 4.93 -24.50
N VAL A 14 22.12 6.10 -24.44
CA VAL A 14 21.44 6.58 -23.21
C VAL A 14 19.92 6.34 -23.23
N THR A 15 19.36 5.69 -24.25
CA THR A 15 17.94 5.35 -24.24
C THR A 15 17.67 3.85 -24.08
N VAL A 16 18.38 3.20 -23.17
CA VAL A 16 17.84 1.98 -22.57
C VAL A 16 16.86 2.47 -21.49
N SER A 17 15.67 2.87 -21.93
CA SER A 17 14.53 2.98 -21.05
C SER A 17 14.38 1.61 -20.38
N PHE A 18 14.73 1.52 -19.10
CA PHE A 18 14.25 0.45 -18.26
C PHE A 18 12.73 0.58 -18.21
N SER A 19 12.06 -0.01 -19.19
CA SER A 19 10.66 -0.38 -19.03
C SER A 19 10.64 -1.42 -17.91
N GLN A 20 10.61 -0.95 -16.67
CA GLN A 20 10.23 -1.78 -15.55
C GLN A 20 8.79 -2.19 -15.84
N THR A 21 8.65 -3.38 -16.38
CA THR A 21 7.35 -4.06 -16.47
C THR A 21 6.82 -4.07 -15.04
N LYS A 22 5.83 -3.24 -14.76
CA LYS A 22 5.22 -3.15 -13.43
C LYS A 22 4.72 -4.55 -13.12
N LYS A 23 5.44 -5.27 -12.24
CA LYS A 23 5.09 -6.63 -11.86
C LYS A 23 3.65 -6.59 -11.32
N ASN A 24 2.80 -7.52 -11.74
CA ASN A 24 1.43 -7.61 -11.21
C ASN A 24 1.50 -8.19 -9.79
N ILE A 25 1.73 -7.32 -8.81
CA ILE A 25 1.85 -7.65 -7.40
C ILE A 25 0.48 -7.62 -6.71
N LEU A 26 0.30 -8.41 -5.65
CA LEU A 26 -0.93 -8.45 -4.87
C LEU A 26 -1.14 -7.14 -4.12
N PHE A 27 -0.12 -6.63 -3.44
CA PHE A 27 -0.09 -5.31 -2.82
C PHE A 27 1.35 -4.79 -2.73
N ASP A 28 1.48 -3.45 -2.71
CA ASP A 28 2.76 -2.76 -2.77
C ASP A 28 3.31 -2.49 -1.36
N GLN A 29 4.63 -2.61 -1.19
CA GLN A 29 5.34 -2.21 0.03
C GLN A 29 5.03 -0.77 0.46
N SER A 30 4.82 0.12 -0.50
CA SER A 30 4.55 1.54 -0.23
C SER A 30 3.20 1.79 0.45
N THR A 31 2.28 0.82 0.39
CA THR A 31 0.99 0.89 1.09
C THR A 31 1.08 0.46 2.55
N MET A 32 2.22 -0.09 2.98
CA MET A 32 2.42 -0.61 4.32
C MET A 32 3.00 0.47 5.25
N ILE A 33 2.37 0.65 6.40
CA ILE A 33 2.89 1.56 7.43
C ILE A 33 4.15 0.99 8.07
N ASN A 34 5.10 1.88 8.37
CA ASN A 34 6.39 1.50 8.98
C ASN A 34 6.51 1.91 10.44
N LYS A 35 5.63 2.80 10.90
CA LYS A 35 5.64 3.31 12.27
C LYS A 35 4.32 2.99 12.97
N PHE A 36 4.43 2.36 14.14
CA PHE A 36 3.35 2.16 15.10
C PHE A 36 3.53 3.15 16.26
N HIS A 37 2.43 3.59 16.83
CA HIS A 37 2.43 4.66 17.82
C HIS A 37 2.04 4.12 19.20
N THR A 38 2.53 4.81 20.23
CA THR A 38 2.00 4.73 21.59
C THR A 38 0.85 5.72 21.76
N ILE A 39 0.07 5.54 22.83
CA ILE A 39 -1.00 6.49 23.17
C ILE A 39 -0.45 7.90 23.38
N ASP A 40 0.66 8.04 24.12
CA ASP A 40 1.28 9.34 24.43
C ASP A 40 1.72 10.05 23.15
N GLU A 41 2.31 9.33 22.18
CA GLU A 41 2.68 9.91 20.87
C GLU A 41 1.47 10.42 20.08
N LEU A 42 0.32 9.74 20.20
CA LEU A 42 -0.90 10.17 19.50
C LEU A 42 -1.60 11.34 20.20
N GLU A 43 -1.54 11.42 21.53
CA GLU A 43 -2.09 12.52 22.32
C GLU A 43 -1.42 13.86 22.01
N ASP A 44 -0.13 13.83 21.64
CA ASP A 44 0.63 15.02 21.25
C ASP A 44 0.28 15.55 19.85
N LEU A 45 -0.47 14.79 19.04
CA LEU A 45 -0.79 15.15 17.66
C LEU A 45 -2.04 16.02 17.55
N LYS A 46 -2.04 16.90 16.55
CA LYS A 46 -3.22 17.67 16.18
C LYS A 46 -4.27 16.75 15.55
N LYS A 47 -5.54 17.09 15.75
CA LYS A 47 -6.65 16.28 15.23
C LYS A 47 -6.58 15.97 13.73
N GLY A 48 -6.13 16.93 12.91
CA GLY A 48 -5.93 16.70 11.47
C GLY A 48 -4.86 15.66 11.14
N GLU A 49 -3.81 15.57 11.96
CA GLU A 49 -2.77 14.55 11.83
C GLU A 49 -3.32 13.17 12.25
N LEU A 50 -4.10 13.11 13.30
CA LEU A 50 -4.79 11.89 13.72
C LEU A 50 -5.75 11.36 12.64
N VAL A 51 -6.54 12.23 12.01
CA VAL A 51 -7.44 11.85 10.91
C VAL A 51 -6.64 11.27 9.74
N LYS A 52 -5.50 11.88 9.40
CA LYS A 52 -4.60 11.39 8.36
C LYS A 52 -4.05 9.99 8.69
N LEU A 53 -3.54 9.81 9.91
CA LEU A 53 -3.06 8.52 10.39
C LEU A 53 -4.17 7.46 10.35
N TYR A 54 -5.38 7.81 10.77
CA TYR A 54 -6.54 6.92 10.72
C TYR A 54 -6.82 6.41 9.29
N ILE A 55 -6.83 7.33 8.31
CA ILE A 55 -7.05 7.00 6.89
C ILE A 55 -5.93 6.07 6.37
N GLU A 56 -4.67 6.34 6.70
CA GLU A 56 -3.53 5.52 6.28
C GLU A 56 -3.65 4.08 6.79
N ARG A 57 -4.05 3.88 8.06
CA ARG A 57 -4.25 2.54 8.65
C ARG A 57 -5.43 1.81 8.02
N ALA A 58 -6.53 2.50 7.82
CA ALA A 58 -7.70 1.95 7.13
C ALA A 58 -7.34 1.50 5.70
N ASN A 59 -6.54 2.28 4.99
CA ASN A 59 -6.08 1.93 3.65
C ASN A 59 -5.24 0.65 3.64
N GLU A 60 -4.29 0.51 4.54
CA GLU A 60 -3.48 -0.72 4.62
C GLU A 60 -4.35 -1.95 4.88
N ILE A 61 -5.28 -1.85 5.83
CA ILE A 61 -6.16 -2.98 6.15
C ILE A 61 -6.99 -3.38 4.93
N ILE A 62 -7.63 -2.43 4.26
CA ILE A 62 -8.48 -2.71 3.10
C ILE A 62 -7.66 -3.27 1.93
N THR A 63 -6.42 -2.80 1.76
CA THR A 63 -5.55 -3.22 0.65
C THR A 63 -4.94 -4.59 0.89
N VAL A 64 -4.54 -4.92 2.13
CA VAL A 64 -3.79 -6.15 2.45
C VAL A 64 -4.71 -7.30 2.84
N LEU A 65 -5.77 -7.02 3.61
CA LEU A 65 -6.65 -8.05 4.18
C LEU A 65 -7.22 -9.06 3.16
N PRO A 66 -7.63 -8.66 1.94
CA PRO A 66 -8.14 -9.61 0.94
C PRO A 66 -7.12 -10.67 0.51
N TYR A 67 -5.83 -10.41 0.67
CA TYR A 67 -4.75 -11.28 0.21
C TYR A 67 -4.06 -12.08 1.31
N ILE A 68 -4.45 -11.88 2.58
CA ILE A 68 -3.76 -12.47 3.73
C ILE A 68 -3.75 -14.01 3.72
N ALA A 69 -4.77 -14.61 3.12
CA ALA A 69 -4.84 -16.06 2.94
C ALA A 69 -3.84 -16.58 1.87
N LEU A 70 -3.30 -15.69 1.05
CA LEU A 70 -2.36 -16.00 -0.04
C LEU A 70 -0.94 -15.66 0.36
N THR A 71 -0.74 -14.48 0.94
CA THR A 71 0.56 -13.98 1.40
C THR A 71 0.38 -12.80 2.34
N ASN A 72 1.35 -12.58 3.23
CA ASN A 72 1.50 -11.36 4.04
C ASN A 72 2.70 -10.53 3.58
N GLU A 73 3.44 -11.01 2.59
CA GLU A 73 4.62 -10.35 2.07
C GLU A 73 4.21 -9.37 0.96
N ALA A 74 4.72 -8.15 1.03
CA ALA A 74 4.53 -7.16 -0.01
C ALA A 74 5.35 -7.50 -1.27
N ASN A 75 4.96 -6.92 -2.40
CA ASN A 75 5.61 -7.07 -3.70
C ASN A 75 5.60 -8.51 -4.26
N VAL A 76 4.76 -9.37 -3.72
CA VAL A 76 4.56 -10.75 -4.19
C VAL A 76 3.62 -10.76 -5.38
N SER A 77 3.96 -11.48 -6.44
CA SER A 77 3.13 -11.67 -7.63
C SER A 77 2.31 -12.96 -7.56
N LEU A 78 1.39 -13.13 -8.50
CA LEU A 78 0.61 -14.37 -8.61
C LEU A 78 1.50 -15.59 -8.79
N SER A 79 2.57 -15.49 -9.60
CA SER A 79 3.51 -16.60 -9.82
C SER A 79 4.29 -17.00 -8.57
N ASP A 80 4.62 -16.03 -7.71
CA ASP A 80 5.37 -16.29 -6.48
C ASP A 80 4.56 -17.17 -5.49
N ILE A 81 3.23 -17.12 -5.58
CA ILE A 81 2.31 -17.95 -4.76
C ILE A 81 1.71 -19.14 -5.53
N GLY A 82 2.28 -19.49 -6.69
CA GLY A 82 1.87 -20.64 -7.48
C GLY A 82 0.61 -20.44 -8.34
N ILE A 83 0.11 -19.22 -8.47
CA ILE A 83 -1.01 -18.90 -9.35
C ILE A 83 -0.48 -18.51 -10.73
N LYS A 84 -1.00 -19.17 -11.79
CA LYS A 84 -0.58 -18.90 -13.16
C LYS A 84 -0.89 -17.46 -13.58
N GLU A 85 0.11 -16.75 -14.07
CA GLU A 85 -0.03 -15.40 -14.63
C GLU A 85 -0.58 -15.42 -16.08
N ASN A 86 -1.79 -15.91 -16.25
CA ASN A 86 -2.51 -15.77 -17.52
C ASN A 86 -3.28 -14.45 -17.61
N SER A 87 -3.79 -14.15 -18.80
CA SER A 87 -4.53 -12.90 -19.07
C SER A 87 -5.75 -12.71 -18.16
N ASP A 88 -6.41 -13.81 -17.79
CA ASP A 88 -7.65 -13.75 -17.01
C ASP A 88 -7.36 -13.46 -15.54
N ASN A 89 -6.37 -14.12 -14.94
CA ASN A 89 -5.92 -13.87 -13.58
C ASN A 89 -5.33 -12.45 -13.44
N GLN A 90 -4.58 -11.98 -14.42
CA GLN A 90 -4.06 -10.61 -14.42
C GLN A 90 -5.19 -9.56 -14.53
N LYS A 91 -6.20 -9.79 -15.39
CA LYS A 91 -7.37 -8.91 -15.47
C LYS A 91 -8.18 -8.90 -14.19
N LEU A 92 -8.35 -10.07 -13.56
CA LEU A 92 -9.06 -10.19 -12.28
C LEU A 92 -8.35 -9.40 -11.18
N LEU A 93 -7.03 -9.55 -11.04
CA LEU A 93 -6.22 -8.81 -10.07
C LEU A 93 -6.31 -7.30 -10.31
N LYS A 94 -6.14 -6.86 -11.57
CA LYS A 94 -6.24 -5.46 -11.93
C LYS A 94 -7.62 -4.89 -11.59
N LYS A 95 -8.69 -5.59 -11.96
CA LYS A 95 -10.06 -5.17 -11.63
C LYS A 95 -10.28 -5.07 -10.13
N HIS A 96 -9.73 -6.02 -9.35
CA HIS A 96 -9.81 -5.96 -7.90
C HIS A 96 -9.11 -4.72 -7.34
N HIS A 97 -7.89 -4.40 -7.80
CA HIS A 97 -7.17 -3.19 -7.39
C HIS A 97 -7.94 -1.91 -7.71
N GLU A 98 -8.48 -1.80 -8.93
CA GLU A 98 -9.30 -0.65 -9.35
C GLU A 98 -10.53 -0.50 -8.44
N THR A 99 -11.30 -1.57 -8.25
CA THR A 99 -12.50 -1.55 -7.39
C THR A 99 -12.16 -1.22 -5.94
N THR A 100 -11.08 -1.75 -5.39
CA THR A 100 -10.63 -1.46 -4.02
C THR A 100 -10.20 0.01 -3.89
N THR A 101 -9.48 0.54 -4.86
CA THR A 101 -9.06 1.96 -4.88
C THR A 101 -10.27 2.89 -4.93
N ASP A 102 -11.24 2.62 -5.79
CA ASP A 102 -12.46 3.43 -5.92
C ASP A 102 -13.32 3.39 -4.65
N ALA A 103 -13.51 2.19 -4.10
CA ALA A 103 -14.24 2.00 -2.85
C ALA A 103 -13.56 2.72 -1.68
N PHE A 104 -12.22 2.61 -1.58
CA PHE A 104 -11.46 3.32 -0.56
C PHE A 104 -11.51 4.83 -0.74
N GLY A 105 -11.43 5.33 -1.98
CA GLY A 105 -11.56 6.76 -2.27
C GLY A 105 -12.87 7.33 -1.74
N SER A 106 -13.98 6.65 -1.98
CA SER A 106 -15.29 7.05 -1.45
C SER A 106 -15.33 7.01 0.09
N THR A 107 -14.79 5.95 0.69
CA THR A 107 -14.70 5.80 2.15
C THR A 107 -13.80 6.86 2.77
N SER A 108 -12.65 7.15 2.18
CA SER A 108 -11.70 8.17 2.63
C SER A 108 -12.31 9.56 2.65
N ASN A 109 -13.10 9.91 1.62
CA ASN A 109 -13.82 11.18 1.57
C ASN A 109 -14.81 11.30 2.74
N LEU A 110 -15.60 10.25 2.97
CA LEU A 110 -16.55 10.20 4.09
C LEU A 110 -15.82 10.33 5.44
N ILE A 111 -14.71 9.61 5.62
CA ILE A 111 -13.88 9.70 6.84
C ILE A 111 -13.37 11.14 7.02
N THR A 112 -12.86 11.77 5.96
CA THR A 112 -12.32 13.13 5.99
C THR A 112 -13.40 14.15 6.39
N GLU A 113 -14.64 13.93 5.99
CA GLU A 113 -15.76 14.81 6.32
C GLU A 113 -16.32 14.59 7.74
N PHE A 114 -16.42 13.35 8.20
CA PHE A 114 -17.12 13.04 9.46
C PHE A 114 -16.21 12.81 10.66
N VAL A 115 -15.06 12.19 10.49
CA VAL A 115 -14.15 11.88 11.62
C VAL A 115 -13.67 13.13 12.37
N PRO A 116 -13.48 14.32 11.73
CA PRO A 116 -13.17 15.54 12.47
C PRO A 116 -14.21 15.96 13.52
N TYR A 117 -15.44 15.47 13.43
CA TYR A 117 -16.46 15.72 14.46
C TYR A 117 -16.41 14.74 15.64
N ALA A 118 -15.69 13.62 15.50
CA ALA A 118 -15.53 12.65 16.58
C ALA A 118 -14.64 13.22 17.71
N ASP A 119 -14.76 12.65 18.91
CA ASP A 119 -13.85 12.94 20.01
C ASP A 119 -12.43 12.49 19.66
N THR A 120 -11.43 13.31 19.98
CA THR A 120 -10.01 13.03 19.71
C THR A 120 -9.59 11.69 20.30
N GLU A 121 -10.02 11.38 21.53
CA GLU A 121 -9.77 10.11 22.19
C GLU A 121 -10.27 8.90 21.39
N LYS A 122 -11.46 9.00 20.79
CA LYS A 122 -12.01 7.92 19.95
C LYS A 122 -11.21 7.71 18.68
N ILE A 123 -10.67 8.77 18.09
CA ILE A 123 -9.79 8.67 16.92
C ILE A 123 -8.49 7.97 17.31
N ILE A 124 -7.88 8.34 18.43
CA ILE A 124 -6.66 7.74 18.97
C ILE A 124 -6.87 6.22 19.20
N TRP A 125 -7.91 5.84 19.92
CA TRP A 125 -8.24 4.42 20.16
C TRP A 125 -8.48 3.64 18.87
N SER A 126 -9.09 4.26 17.87
CA SER A 126 -9.30 3.62 16.58
C SER A 126 -7.99 3.40 15.82
N ILE A 127 -7.06 4.36 15.87
CA ILE A 127 -5.71 4.21 15.29
C ILE A 127 -4.97 3.05 15.96
N LEU A 128 -4.92 3.03 17.30
CA LEU A 128 -4.26 1.95 18.07
C LEU A 128 -4.86 0.59 17.75
N TYR A 129 -6.19 0.51 17.63
CA TYR A 129 -6.88 -0.73 17.26
C TYR A 129 -6.49 -1.22 15.86
N TYR A 130 -6.42 -0.32 14.88
CA TYR A 130 -5.97 -0.66 13.53
C TYR A 130 -4.50 -1.08 13.52
N GLU A 131 -3.64 -0.41 14.26
CA GLU A 131 -2.23 -0.77 14.37
C GLU A 131 -2.06 -2.17 14.98
N GLU A 132 -2.84 -2.53 15.98
CA GLU A 132 -2.84 -3.89 16.54
C GLU A 132 -3.36 -4.93 15.54
N MET A 133 -4.39 -4.62 14.76
CA MET A 133 -4.84 -5.49 13.68
C MET A 133 -3.73 -5.72 12.64
N ILE A 134 -3.07 -4.65 12.20
CA ILE A 134 -1.98 -4.72 11.22
C ILE A 134 -0.81 -5.54 11.77
N LYS A 135 -0.40 -5.33 13.03
CA LYS A 135 0.63 -6.14 13.68
C LYS A 135 0.25 -7.63 13.69
N LYS A 136 -0.98 -7.97 14.05
CA LYS A 136 -1.47 -9.35 14.06
C LYS A 136 -1.51 -9.95 12.67
N ILE A 137 -1.95 -9.21 11.67
CA ILE A 137 -1.91 -9.62 10.27
C ILE A 137 -0.48 -9.99 9.87
N ARG A 138 0.50 -9.16 10.20
CA ARG A 138 1.91 -9.39 9.84
C ARG A 138 2.57 -10.52 10.65
N ILE A 139 2.21 -10.68 11.93
CA ILE A 139 2.74 -11.73 12.82
C ILE A 139 2.09 -13.08 12.51
N GLY A 140 0.80 -13.10 12.28
CA GLY A 140 0.02 -14.32 12.11
C GLY A 140 0.50 -15.23 10.98
N VAL A 141 1.20 -14.66 10.02
CA VAL A 141 1.79 -15.42 8.92
C VAL A 141 3.21 -15.94 9.24
N ASN A 142 3.89 -15.34 10.20
CA ASN A 142 5.14 -15.89 10.72
C ASN A 142 4.93 -17.06 11.71
N GLY A 143 3.68 -17.53 11.86
CA GLY A 143 3.35 -18.71 12.67
C GLY A 143 3.46 -18.52 14.19
N ASN A 144 3.56 -17.30 14.65
CA ASN A 144 3.61 -16.96 16.09
C ASN A 144 2.28 -16.35 16.54
N PHE A 145 1.27 -17.19 16.72
CA PHE A 145 0.07 -16.84 17.49
C PHE A 145 0.31 -17.09 18.97
#